data_9200f6ef6bb5f326f71a1712d5f0cac5
#
_entry.id   9200f6ef6bb5f326f71a1712d5f0cac5
#
_cell.length_a   1.000
_cell.length_b   1.000
_cell.length_c   1.000
_cell.angle_alpha   90.00
_cell.angle_beta   90.00
_cell.angle_gamma   90.00
#
_symmetry.space_group_name_H-M   'P 1'
#
loop_
_entity.id
_entity.type
_entity.pdbx_description
1 polymer ?
#
loop_
_entity_poly.entity_id
_entity_poly.type
_entity_poly.pdbx_seq_one_letter_code
_entity_poly.pdbx_strand_id
1 'polypeptide(L)'
;MNEEIIAKAREIIATNAAGEDKGYCALTLMDTDDFPTTSTISVSKADGINWLTFCTGFGSDRIKRINRCSKASVCFNSIDHNITLVGTIEVITDPEIKKEMWYRGLENHFSGWEDPNYCVLRFTTSRYNLLIDWKEAKGFI
;
A
#
# COMPACT_ATOMS: atom_id res chain seq x y z
N MET A 1 -15.22 -8.52 18.56
CA MET A 1 -14.13 -7.71 19.12
C MET A 1 -13.09 -7.37 18.06
N ASN A 2 -12.41 -8.34 17.47
CA ASN A 2 -11.51 -8.05 16.35
C ASN A 2 -12.27 -7.45 15.17
N GLU A 3 -13.46 -7.93 14.89
CA GLU A 3 -14.32 -7.44 13.80
C GLU A 3 -14.60 -5.95 13.89
N GLU A 4 -14.82 -5.44 15.08
CA GLU A 4 -15.07 -4.02 15.32
C GLU A 4 -13.83 -3.18 15.03
N ILE A 5 -12.67 -3.65 15.48
CA ILE A 5 -11.40 -2.97 15.25
C ILE A 5 -11.02 -3.05 13.76
N ILE A 6 -11.25 -4.19 13.12
CA ILE A 6 -11.02 -4.37 11.68
C ILE A 6 -11.91 -3.40 10.87
N ALA A 7 -13.18 -3.23 11.28
CA ALA A 7 -14.08 -2.30 10.61
C ALA A 7 -13.57 -0.86 10.70
N LYS A 8 -13.05 -0.45 11.85
CA LYS A 8 -12.45 0.88 12.02
C LYS A 8 -11.19 1.05 11.16
N ALA A 9 -10.34 0.03 11.12
CA ALA A 9 -9.15 0.05 10.27
C ALA A 9 -9.52 0.20 8.80
N ARG A 10 -10.55 -0.50 8.35
CA ARG A 10 -11.07 -0.41 6.99
C ARG A 10 -11.48 1.01 6.64
N GLU A 11 -12.18 1.69 7.54
CA GLU A 11 -12.60 3.07 7.36
C GLU A 11 -11.40 4.02 7.27
N ILE A 12 -10.41 3.85 8.14
CA ILE A 12 -9.19 4.66 8.15
C ILE A 12 -8.44 4.51 6.83
N ILE A 13 -8.26 3.28 6.37
CA ILE A 13 -7.58 3.00 5.10
C ILE A 13 -8.35 3.63 3.94
N ALA A 14 -9.67 3.50 3.92
CA ALA A 14 -10.51 4.06 2.86
C ALA A 14 -10.39 5.59 2.76
N THR A 15 -10.25 6.29 3.88
CA THR A 15 -10.09 7.75 3.88
C THR A 15 -8.73 8.18 3.33
N ASN A 16 -7.75 7.29 3.27
CA ASN A 16 -6.42 7.55 2.76
C ASN A 16 -6.20 7.01 1.35
N ALA A 17 -7.24 6.51 0.70
CA ALA A 17 -7.15 5.93 -0.64
C ALA A 17 -7.62 6.89 -1.73
N ALA A 18 -7.17 6.65 -2.97
CA ALA A 18 -7.55 7.32 -4.20
C ALA A 18 -6.98 8.72 -4.38
N GLY A 19 -5.75 8.96 -3.92
CA GLY A 19 -5.05 10.19 -4.29
C GLY A 19 -4.02 10.68 -3.29
N GLU A 20 -3.09 11.49 -3.78
CA GLU A 20 -2.05 12.11 -2.96
C GLU A 20 -2.63 13.08 -1.93
N ASP A 21 -3.76 13.69 -2.23
CA ASP A 21 -4.46 14.61 -1.34
C ASP A 21 -5.23 13.91 -0.22
N LYS A 22 -5.31 12.57 -0.26
CA LYS A 22 -5.99 11.78 0.77
C LYS A 22 -5.05 11.32 1.89
N GLY A 23 -3.75 11.40 1.69
CA GLY A 23 -2.76 11.03 2.69
C GLY A 23 -1.77 9.99 2.19
N TYR A 24 -0.92 9.57 3.11
CA TYR A 24 0.17 8.64 2.82
C TYR A 24 0.19 7.53 3.85
N CYS A 25 0.71 6.38 3.45
CA CYS A 25 1.12 5.33 4.36
C CYS A 25 2.62 5.11 4.24
N ALA A 26 3.19 4.38 5.16
CA ALA A 26 4.58 3.96 5.11
C ALA A 26 4.63 2.56 4.49
N LEU A 27 5.44 2.40 3.46
CA LEU A 27 5.68 1.12 2.79
C LEU A 27 7.11 0.70 3.08
N THR A 28 7.29 -0.49 3.66
CA THR A 28 8.61 -1.06 3.95
C THR A 28 8.88 -2.22 2.99
N LEU A 29 10.00 -2.13 2.29
CA LEU A 29 10.50 -3.15 1.39
C LEU A 29 11.89 -3.59 1.84
N MET A 30 12.33 -4.77 1.41
CA MET A 30 13.70 -5.23 1.67
C MET A 30 14.61 -4.71 0.56
N ASP A 31 15.62 -3.95 0.95
CA ASP A 31 16.58 -3.41 0.01
C ASP A 31 17.58 -4.49 -0.45
N THR A 32 18.33 -4.18 -1.49
CA THR A 32 19.31 -5.11 -2.09
C THR A 32 20.46 -5.47 -1.15
N ASP A 33 20.66 -4.69 -0.09
CA ASP A 33 21.65 -4.95 0.98
C ASP A 33 21.05 -5.69 2.18
N ASP A 34 19.81 -6.21 2.07
CA ASP A 34 19.06 -6.91 3.11
C ASP A 34 18.61 -6.05 4.29
N PHE A 35 18.68 -4.73 4.17
CA PHE A 35 18.09 -3.83 5.15
C PHE A 35 16.64 -3.50 4.78
N PRO A 36 15.72 -3.45 5.76
CA PRO A 36 14.38 -2.93 5.50
C PRO A 36 14.46 -1.43 5.23
N THR A 37 13.77 -0.99 4.18
CA THR A 37 13.78 0.41 3.77
C THR A 37 12.35 0.92 3.66
N THR A 38 12.05 2.00 4.37
CA THR A 38 10.69 2.55 4.47
C THR A 38 10.59 3.88 3.74
N SER A 39 9.53 4.03 2.96
CA SER A 39 9.19 5.29 2.29
C SER A 39 7.68 5.53 2.35
N THR A 40 7.27 6.76 2.12
CA THR A 40 5.85 7.10 2.07
C THR A 40 5.31 6.92 0.66
N ILE A 41 4.06 6.50 0.55
CA ILE A 41 3.37 6.30 -0.72
C ILE A 41 1.87 6.46 -0.52
N SER A 42 1.18 6.93 -1.56
CA SER A 42 -0.29 7.06 -1.54
C SER A 42 -0.94 5.76 -2.01
N VAL A 43 -2.03 5.38 -1.34
CA VAL A 43 -2.84 4.22 -1.74
C VAL A 43 -3.74 4.62 -2.91
N SER A 44 -3.79 3.81 -3.97
CA SER A 44 -4.75 4.03 -5.05
C SER A 44 -6.10 3.38 -4.75
N LYS A 45 -6.10 2.13 -4.32
CA LYS A 45 -7.31 1.40 -3.96
C LYS A 45 -7.02 0.40 -2.86
N ALA A 46 -8.05 0.03 -2.10
CA ALA A 46 -7.91 -0.94 -1.02
C ALA A 46 -9.20 -1.76 -0.88
N ASP A 47 -9.05 -3.01 -0.48
CA ASP A 47 -10.16 -3.85 -0.01
C ASP A 47 -9.98 -4.07 1.49
N GLY A 48 -10.41 -3.07 2.26
CA GLY A 48 -10.22 -3.10 3.70
C GLY A 48 -8.75 -3.28 4.08
N ILE A 49 -8.48 -4.28 4.91
CA ILE A 49 -7.11 -4.67 5.27
C ILE A 49 -6.55 -5.80 4.42
N ASN A 50 -7.36 -6.33 3.46
CA ASN A 50 -7.00 -7.53 2.71
C ASN A 50 -5.91 -7.27 1.66
N TRP A 51 -6.04 -6.21 0.90
CA TRP A 51 -5.05 -5.82 -0.10
C TRP A 51 -5.10 -4.31 -0.37
N LEU A 52 -3.99 -3.78 -0.87
CA LEU A 52 -3.83 -2.39 -1.24
C LEU A 52 -3.11 -2.31 -2.58
N THR A 53 -3.42 -1.28 -3.36
CA THR A 53 -2.64 -0.97 -4.55
C THR A 53 -2.00 0.40 -4.44
N PHE A 54 -0.85 0.52 -5.08
CA PHE A 54 -0.08 1.77 -5.17
C PHE A 54 0.32 2.00 -6.62
N CYS A 55 0.53 3.25 -6.99
CA CYS A 55 1.00 3.62 -8.31
C CYS A 55 2.41 4.19 -8.21
N THR A 56 3.34 3.72 -9.04
CA THR A 56 4.73 4.14 -8.99
C THR A 56 5.38 4.07 -10.37
N GLY A 57 6.59 4.62 -10.49
CA GLY A 57 7.39 4.55 -11.71
C GLY A 57 8.07 3.20 -11.84
N PHE A 58 7.98 2.59 -13.03
CA PHE A 58 8.58 1.30 -13.34
C PHE A 58 10.11 1.34 -13.18
N GLY A 59 10.74 2.50 -13.38
CA GLY A 59 12.18 2.68 -13.19
C GLY A 59 12.61 2.99 -11.75
N SER A 60 11.70 2.96 -10.77
CA SER A 60 12.02 3.28 -9.40
C SER A 60 12.79 2.16 -8.68
N ASP A 61 13.47 2.52 -7.58
CA ASP A 61 14.19 1.54 -6.75
C ASP A 61 13.23 0.54 -6.10
N ARG A 62 11.97 0.90 -5.90
CA ARG A 62 10.95 -0.02 -5.41
C ARG A 62 10.82 -1.26 -6.27
N ILE A 63 10.87 -1.09 -7.58
CA ILE A 63 10.75 -2.23 -8.52
C ILE A 63 11.92 -3.19 -8.34
N LYS A 64 13.15 -2.68 -8.20
CA LYS A 64 14.33 -3.51 -7.96
C LYS A 64 14.22 -4.29 -6.67
N ARG A 65 13.74 -3.64 -5.61
CA ARG A 65 13.55 -4.27 -4.31
C ARG A 65 12.51 -5.39 -4.37
N ILE A 66 11.36 -5.12 -4.98
CA ILE A 66 10.27 -6.10 -5.10
C ILE A 66 10.68 -7.29 -5.95
N ASN A 67 11.39 -7.07 -7.06
CA ASN A 67 11.88 -8.14 -7.92
C ASN A 67 12.84 -9.08 -7.20
N ARG A 68 13.58 -8.56 -6.22
CA ARG A 68 14.51 -9.35 -5.41
C ARG A 68 13.80 -10.04 -4.25
N CYS A 69 12.89 -9.35 -3.57
CA CYS A 69 12.19 -9.88 -2.40
C CYS A 69 10.77 -9.30 -2.34
N SER A 70 9.78 -10.19 -2.35
CA SER A 70 8.37 -9.78 -2.36
C SER A 70 7.80 -9.51 -0.96
N LYS A 71 8.57 -9.69 0.10
CA LYS A 71 8.12 -9.43 1.47
C LYS A 71 8.03 -7.94 1.72
N ALA A 72 6.92 -7.51 2.33
CA ALA A 72 6.64 -6.11 2.55
C ALA A 72 5.78 -5.91 3.79
N SER A 73 5.75 -4.67 4.27
CA SER A 73 4.80 -4.25 5.30
C SER A 73 4.32 -2.84 5.00
N VAL A 74 3.11 -2.54 5.48
CA VAL A 74 2.46 -1.25 5.31
C VAL A 74 2.02 -0.76 6.68
N CYS A 75 2.19 0.52 6.94
CA CYS A 75 1.77 1.13 8.20
C CYS A 75 0.98 2.42 7.94
N PHE A 76 -0.20 2.49 8.54
CA PHE A 76 -0.96 3.73 8.66
C PHE A 76 -0.88 4.17 10.12
N ASN A 77 -0.40 5.37 10.34
CA ASN A 77 -0.14 5.86 11.69
C ASN A 77 -0.71 7.26 11.89
N SER A 78 -1.30 7.47 13.05
CA SER A 78 -1.73 8.77 13.52
C SER A 78 -1.73 8.76 15.05
N ILE A 79 -2.19 9.83 15.68
CA ILE A 79 -2.17 9.94 17.14
C ILE A 79 -3.05 8.89 17.83
N ASP A 80 -4.12 8.46 17.17
CA ASP A 80 -5.12 7.55 17.73
C ASP A 80 -5.09 6.14 17.15
N HIS A 81 -4.18 5.87 16.20
CA HIS A 81 -4.10 4.55 15.60
C HIS A 81 -2.72 4.20 15.06
N ASN A 82 -2.46 2.91 15.00
CA ASN A 82 -1.33 2.33 14.28
C ASN A 82 -1.81 1.03 13.63
N ILE A 83 -1.88 1.04 12.30
CA ILE A 83 -2.32 -0.11 11.53
C ILE A 83 -1.10 -0.68 10.82
N THR A 84 -0.69 -1.89 11.20
CA THR A 84 0.42 -2.59 10.56
C THR A 84 -0.10 -3.80 9.81
N LEU A 85 0.17 -3.84 8.52
CA LEU A 85 -0.14 -4.97 7.65
C LEU A 85 1.16 -5.57 7.16
N VAL A 86 1.30 -6.88 7.26
CA VAL A 86 2.50 -7.62 6.82
C VAL A 86 2.08 -8.62 5.76
N GLY A 87 2.81 -8.68 4.66
CA GLY A 87 2.44 -9.56 3.56
C GLY A 87 3.44 -9.54 2.43
N THR A 88 2.92 -9.67 1.21
CA THR A 88 3.72 -9.71 0.00
C THR A 88 3.26 -8.64 -0.99
N ILE A 89 4.16 -8.25 -1.88
CA ILE A 89 3.89 -7.22 -2.87
C ILE A 89 4.37 -7.68 -4.25
N GLU A 90 3.64 -7.32 -5.27
CA GLU A 90 3.97 -7.65 -6.66
C GLU A 90 3.84 -6.43 -7.57
N VAL A 91 4.58 -6.45 -8.66
CA VAL A 91 4.52 -5.42 -9.70
C VAL A 91 3.54 -5.86 -10.77
N ILE A 92 2.59 -4.99 -11.11
CA ILE A 92 1.56 -5.27 -12.11
C ILE A 92 1.69 -4.27 -13.26
N THR A 93 1.82 -4.80 -14.48
CA THR A 93 1.90 -4.01 -15.70
C THR A 93 0.72 -4.26 -16.66
N ASP A 94 -0.27 -5.04 -16.22
CA ASP A 94 -1.49 -5.30 -16.98
C ASP A 94 -2.20 -3.98 -17.30
N PRO A 95 -2.46 -3.66 -18.59
CA PRO A 95 -3.09 -2.40 -18.98
C PRO A 95 -4.46 -2.15 -18.35
N GLU A 96 -5.27 -3.17 -18.20
CA GLU A 96 -6.60 -3.03 -17.58
C GLU A 96 -6.50 -2.63 -16.10
N ILE A 97 -5.57 -3.23 -15.39
CA ILE A 97 -5.34 -2.91 -13.98
C ILE A 97 -4.72 -1.52 -13.85
N LYS A 98 -3.76 -1.18 -14.71
CA LYS A 98 -3.17 0.16 -14.73
C LYS A 98 -4.24 1.23 -14.93
N LYS A 99 -5.18 1.01 -15.83
CA LYS A 99 -6.29 1.92 -16.11
C LYS A 99 -7.22 2.01 -14.92
N GLU A 100 -7.59 0.89 -14.31
CA GLU A 100 -8.50 0.84 -13.16
C GLU A 100 -7.94 1.57 -11.94
N MET A 101 -6.63 1.47 -11.72
CA MET A 101 -5.96 2.05 -10.55
C MET A 101 -5.52 3.49 -10.75
N TRP A 102 -5.66 4.04 -11.95
CA TRP A 102 -5.33 5.41 -12.24
C TRP A 102 -6.22 6.37 -11.45
N TYR A 103 -5.63 7.39 -10.83
CA TYR A 103 -6.38 8.40 -10.10
C TYR A 103 -5.89 9.81 -10.46
N ARG A 104 -6.72 10.81 -10.16
CA ARG A 104 -6.43 12.21 -10.43
C ARG A 104 -5.19 12.67 -9.66
N GLY A 105 -4.27 13.30 -10.36
CA GLY A 105 -2.98 13.74 -9.82
C GLY A 105 -1.82 12.96 -10.41
N LEU A 106 -2.03 11.71 -10.85
CA LEU A 106 -0.99 10.91 -11.49
C LEU A 106 -0.50 11.52 -12.80
N GLU A 107 -1.32 12.33 -13.46
CA GLU A 107 -0.92 13.05 -14.67
C GLU A 107 0.22 14.06 -14.43
N ASN A 108 0.51 14.39 -13.18
CA ASN A 108 1.67 15.22 -12.83
C ASN A 108 2.99 14.44 -12.90
N HIS A 109 2.92 13.11 -12.95
CA HIS A 109 4.08 12.21 -12.90
C HIS A 109 4.19 11.35 -14.16
N PHE A 110 3.08 11.06 -14.82
CA PHE A 110 3.01 10.16 -15.97
C PHE A 110 2.16 10.79 -17.06
N SER A 111 2.43 10.42 -18.31
CA SER A 111 1.69 10.93 -19.48
C SER A 111 0.25 10.42 -19.55
N GLY A 112 -0.06 9.34 -18.85
CA GLY A 112 -1.36 8.70 -18.80
C GLY A 112 -1.21 7.28 -18.28
N TRP A 113 -2.31 6.55 -18.15
CA TRP A 113 -2.26 5.17 -17.67
C TRP A 113 -1.51 4.23 -18.66
N GLU A 114 -1.36 4.64 -19.91
CA GLU A 114 -0.61 3.90 -20.94
C GLU A 114 0.89 4.16 -20.87
N ASP A 115 1.36 5.10 -20.07
CA ASP A 115 2.78 5.42 -19.92
C ASP A 115 3.56 4.17 -19.53
N PRO A 116 4.58 3.76 -20.32
CA PRO A 116 5.37 2.56 -20.00
C PRO A 116 6.13 2.68 -18.67
N ASN A 117 6.36 3.90 -18.17
CA ASN A 117 6.99 4.10 -16.86
C ASN A 117 6.00 4.00 -15.72
N TYR A 118 4.71 3.96 -15.97
CA TYR A 118 3.70 3.81 -14.92
C TYR A 118 3.42 2.32 -14.67
N CYS A 119 3.43 1.91 -13.41
CA CYS A 119 3.00 0.56 -13.02
C CYS A 119 2.24 0.60 -11.70
N VAL A 120 1.60 -0.50 -11.39
CA VAL A 120 0.84 -0.70 -10.15
C VAL A 120 1.59 -1.69 -9.27
N LEU A 121 1.61 -1.42 -7.98
CA LEU A 121 2.06 -2.36 -6.97
C LEU A 121 0.83 -2.89 -6.24
N ARG A 122 0.73 -4.20 -6.05
CA ARG A 122 -0.33 -4.82 -5.26
C ARG A 122 0.26 -5.49 -4.03
N PHE A 123 -0.12 -4.98 -2.87
CA PHE A 123 0.21 -5.55 -1.58
C PHE A 123 -0.93 -6.44 -1.11
N THR A 124 -0.62 -7.68 -0.73
CA THR A 124 -1.59 -8.64 -0.20
C THR A 124 -1.22 -8.96 1.23
N THR A 125 -2.15 -8.74 2.15
CA THR A 125 -1.94 -8.92 3.58
C THR A 125 -1.95 -10.40 3.96
N SER A 126 -0.96 -10.82 4.73
CA SER A 126 -0.91 -12.15 5.34
C SER A 126 -1.29 -12.12 6.81
N ARG A 127 -0.88 -11.08 7.53
CA ARG A 127 -1.21 -10.89 8.94
C ARG A 127 -1.30 -9.41 9.27
N TYR A 128 -2.00 -9.10 10.33
CA TYR A 128 -2.22 -7.72 10.76
C TYR A 128 -1.99 -7.55 12.26
N ASN A 129 -1.63 -6.33 12.64
CA ASN A 129 -1.60 -5.86 14.01
C ASN A 129 -2.22 -4.45 13.99
N LEU A 130 -3.38 -4.32 14.62
CA LEU A 130 -4.15 -3.09 14.65
C LEU A 130 -4.21 -2.55 16.08
N LEU A 131 -3.85 -1.28 16.24
CA LEU A 131 -4.04 -0.56 17.50
C LEU A 131 -4.86 0.68 17.17
N ILE A 132 -6.11 0.72 17.62
CA ILE A 132 -7.04 1.82 17.34
C ILE A 132 -7.74 2.19 18.63
N ASP A 133 -7.66 3.46 19.03
CA ASP A 133 -8.21 3.96 20.30
C ASP A 133 -7.71 3.12 21.48
N TRP A 134 -6.44 2.71 21.43
CA TRP A 134 -5.76 1.91 22.46
C TRP A 134 -6.31 0.48 22.63
N LYS A 135 -7.07 0.01 21.63
CA LYS A 135 -7.54 -1.38 21.58
C LYS A 135 -6.80 -2.12 20.46
N GLU A 136 -6.34 -3.31 20.78
CA GLU A 136 -5.50 -4.10 19.87
C GLU A 136 -6.25 -5.29 19.28
N ALA A 137 -5.99 -5.56 18.00
CA ALA A 137 -6.43 -6.78 17.33
C ALA A 137 -5.28 -7.30 16.47
N LYS A 138 -5.00 -8.59 16.57
CA LYS A 138 -3.97 -9.29 15.79
C LYS A 138 -4.58 -10.52 15.15
N GLY A 139 -4.09 -10.88 13.96
CA GLY A 139 -4.55 -12.07 13.30
C GLY A 139 -3.92 -12.30 11.94
N PHE A 140 -4.38 -13.34 11.29
CA PHE A 140 -3.96 -13.74 9.95
C PHE A 140 -5.14 -13.65 8.99
N ILE A 141 -4.83 -13.44 7.74
CA ILE A 141 -5.83 -13.45 6.66
C ILE A 141 -5.65 -14.68 5.81
#